data_d5a5864bc759ededb32f333e6116b432
#
_entry.id   d5a5864bc759ededb32f333e6116b432
#
_cell.length_a   1.000
_cell.length_b   1.000
_cell.length_c   1.000
_cell.angle_alpha   90.00
_cell.angle_beta   90.00
_cell.angle_gamma   90.00
#
_symmetry.space_group_name_H-M   'P 1'
#
loop_
_entity.id
_entity.type
_entity.pdbx_description
1 polymer ?
#
loop_
_entity_poly.entity_id
_entity_poly.type
_entity_poly.pdbx_seq_one_letter_code
_entity_poly.pdbx_strand_id
1 'polypeptide(L)'
;MALYMPVVGIITNIEYLSGGENQDPSCTLLLTMEGENPAGPFQVQLPANAYILNLHPFQIGDRATFFYDVNAPMVLIYPPRYTAISGAYTPHGTSAVLDVFQGNLVNSDNTLMLNIAWNTPVTLLNGQPYTGSLENKLLLVSYSMTTRSIPAQTTPEQVVVFCQNM
;
A
#
# COMPACT_ATOMS: atom_id res chain seq x y z
N MET A 1 -14.47 -8.55 -1.83
CA MET A 1 -13.21 -9.15 -1.42
C MET A 1 -12.04 -8.35 -1.96
N ALA A 2 -11.12 -7.95 -1.12
CA ALA A 2 -9.98 -7.15 -1.54
C ALA A 2 -9.03 -7.98 -2.40
N LEU A 3 -8.52 -7.39 -3.49
CA LEU A 3 -7.51 -8.00 -4.37
C LEU A 3 -6.10 -7.83 -3.82
N TYR A 4 -5.89 -6.83 -2.99
CA TYR A 4 -4.59 -6.46 -2.43
C TYR A 4 -4.70 -6.40 -0.91
N MET A 5 -3.74 -7.00 -0.25
CA MET A 5 -3.72 -7.05 1.20
C MET A 5 -2.50 -6.31 1.73
N PRO A 6 -2.64 -5.63 2.87
CA PRO A 6 -1.52 -4.94 3.48
C PRO A 6 -0.68 -5.87 4.34
N VAL A 7 0.61 -5.57 4.39
CA VAL A 7 1.51 -5.98 5.45
C VAL A 7 2.11 -4.73 6.07
N VAL A 8 2.15 -4.68 7.40
CA VAL A 8 2.56 -3.49 8.14
C VAL A 8 3.64 -3.86 9.14
N GLY A 9 4.67 -3.07 9.23
CA GLY A 9 5.73 -3.29 10.20
C GLY A 9 6.80 -2.21 10.14
N ILE A 10 7.86 -2.45 10.90
CA ILE A 10 9.03 -1.57 10.96
C ILE A 10 10.17 -2.22 10.19
N ILE A 11 10.81 -1.46 9.31
CA ILE A 11 11.92 -1.93 8.51
C ILE A 11 13.14 -2.06 9.41
N THR A 12 13.72 -3.27 9.45
CA THR A 12 14.91 -3.56 10.27
C THR A 12 16.17 -3.77 9.43
N ASN A 13 16.02 -4.12 8.15
CA ASN A 13 17.14 -4.27 7.25
C ASN A 13 16.71 -4.00 5.81
N ILE A 14 17.63 -3.47 5.01
CA ILE A 14 17.44 -3.19 3.58
C ILE A 14 18.63 -3.74 2.83
N GLU A 15 18.38 -4.60 1.86
CA GLU A 15 19.41 -5.14 0.99
C GLU A 15 18.89 -5.27 -0.43
N TYR A 16 19.79 -5.48 -1.37
CA TYR A 16 19.40 -5.76 -2.74
C TYR A 16 19.20 -7.26 -2.90
N LEU A 17 18.10 -7.62 -3.56
CA LEU A 17 17.81 -9.01 -3.86
C LEU A 17 18.54 -9.40 -5.13
N SER A 18 19.42 -10.40 -5.04
CA SER A 18 20.04 -10.95 -6.24
C SER A 18 18.99 -11.69 -7.06
N GLY A 19 18.77 -11.23 -8.28
CA GLY A 19 17.90 -11.89 -9.23
C GLY A 19 18.61 -13.04 -9.94
N GLY A 20 17.90 -13.70 -10.85
CA GLY A 20 18.48 -14.69 -11.73
C GLY A 20 19.47 -14.08 -12.73
N GLU A 21 20.00 -14.90 -13.62
CA GLU A 21 21.11 -14.54 -14.52
C GLU A 21 20.89 -13.27 -15.34
N ASN A 22 19.63 -12.88 -15.60
CA ASN A 22 19.28 -11.74 -16.44
C ASN A 22 18.68 -10.58 -15.67
N GLN A 23 18.74 -10.57 -14.32
CA GLN A 23 18.20 -9.50 -13.51
C GLN A 23 19.32 -8.72 -12.84
N ASP A 24 19.23 -7.39 -12.98
CA ASP A 24 20.14 -6.51 -12.25
C ASP A 24 19.78 -6.59 -10.74
N PRO A 25 20.73 -7.01 -9.89
CA PRO A 25 20.48 -7.13 -8.46
C PRO A 25 20.16 -5.80 -7.78
N SER A 26 20.48 -4.67 -8.40
CA SER A 26 20.18 -3.36 -7.81
C SER A 26 18.75 -2.86 -8.08
N CYS A 27 17.94 -3.59 -8.82
CA CYS A 27 16.59 -3.15 -9.18
C CYS A 27 15.50 -3.63 -8.24
N THR A 28 15.79 -4.52 -7.32
CA THR A 28 14.81 -5.00 -6.34
C THR A 28 15.39 -4.94 -4.95
N LEU A 29 14.69 -4.27 -4.04
CA LEU A 29 15.08 -4.27 -2.64
C LEU A 29 14.43 -5.44 -1.92
N LEU A 30 15.14 -5.98 -0.95
CA LEU A 30 14.60 -6.92 0.02
C LEU A 30 14.59 -6.23 1.38
N LEU A 31 13.39 -5.97 1.88
CA LEU A 31 13.18 -5.32 3.16
C LEU A 31 12.86 -6.39 4.20
N THR A 32 13.62 -6.42 5.28
CA THR A 32 13.28 -7.25 6.43
C THR A 32 12.51 -6.39 7.41
N MET A 33 11.38 -6.91 7.89
CA MET A 33 10.48 -6.14 8.72
C MET A 33 10.12 -6.89 10.00
N GLU A 34 10.00 -6.12 11.06
CA GLU A 34 9.34 -6.60 12.29
C GLU A 34 7.88 -6.26 12.18
N GLY A 35 7.02 -7.29 12.07
CA GLY A 35 5.65 -7.12 11.68
C GLY A 35 4.72 -6.73 12.82
N GLU A 36 3.77 -5.86 12.50
CA GLU A 36 2.55 -5.63 13.28
C GLU A 36 1.40 -6.44 12.71
N ASN A 37 1.32 -6.51 11.40
CA ASN A 37 0.31 -7.26 10.67
C ASN A 37 0.94 -7.81 9.37
N PRO A 38 1.21 -9.11 9.32
CA PRO A 38 1.14 -10.07 10.42
C PRO A 38 2.23 -9.82 11.48
N ALA A 39 1.96 -10.22 12.72
CA ALA A 39 2.95 -10.13 13.79
C ALA A 39 4.13 -11.07 13.52
N GLY A 40 5.32 -10.66 13.96
CA GLY A 40 6.53 -11.42 13.77
C GLY A 40 7.32 -10.99 12.54
N PRO A 41 8.46 -11.65 12.27
CA PRO A 41 9.31 -11.24 11.17
C PRO A 41 8.70 -11.62 9.81
N PHE A 42 8.84 -10.73 8.84
CA PHE A 42 8.57 -11.04 7.43
C PHE A 42 9.48 -10.22 6.53
N GLN A 43 9.51 -10.56 5.26
CA GLN A 43 10.28 -9.84 4.26
C GLN A 43 9.37 -9.33 3.16
N VAL A 44 9.76 -8.21 2.55
CA VAL A 44 9.07 -7.62 1.40
C VAL A 44 10.07 -7.45 0.27
N GLN A 45 9.77 -8.06 -0.87
CA GLN A 45 10.45 -7.75 -2.13
C GLN A 45 9.80 -6.50 -2.70
N LEU A 46 10.60 -5.46 -2.89
CA LEU A 46 10.14 -4.20 -3.45
C LEU A 46 10.78 -4.02 -4.83
N PRO A 47 10.06 -4.40 -5.90
CA PRO A 47 10.60 -4.25 -7.26
C PRO A 47 10.60 -2.78 -7.69
N ALA A 48 11.44 -2.47 -8.66
CA ALA A 48 11.65 -1.10 -9.14
C ALA A 48 10.39 -0.43 -9.68
N ASN A 49 9.41 -1.20 -10.15
CA ASN A 49 8.17 -0.69 -10.72
C ASN A 49 7.00 -0.60 -9.74
N ALA A 50 7.22 -0.92 -8.45
CA ALA A 50 6.19 -0.74 -7.44
C ALA A 50 5.94 0.75 -7.22
N TYR A 51 4.66 1.14 -7.11
CA TYR A 51 4.33 2.53 -6.82
C TYR A 51 4.43 2.79 -5.32
N ILE A 52 5.24 3.76 -4.94
CA ILE A 52 5.39 4.19 -3.54
C ILE A 52 4.78 5.57 -3.37
N LEU A 53 3.87 5.69 -2.42
CA LEU A 53 3.19 6.96 -2.12
C LEU A 53 4.23 8.04 -1.84
N ASN A 54 4.11 9.15 -2.57
CA ASN A 54 5.01 10.30 -2.49
C ASN A 54 6.48 9.96 -2.80
N LEU A 55 6.74 8.82 -3.45
CA LEU A 55 8.09 8.38 -3.79
C LEU A 55 9.03 8.35 -2.58
N HIS A 56 8.49 7.98 -1.42
CA HIS A 56 9.22 7.99 -0.16
C HIS A 56 10.44 7.06 -0.22
N PRO A 57 11.65 7.53 0.09
CA PRO A 57 12.82 6.67 0.19
C PRO A 57 12.83 5.99 1.56
N PHE A 58 12.58 4.69 1.58
CA PHE A 58 12.50 3.95 2.84
C PHE A 58 13.85 3.83 3.51
N GLN A 59 13.83 3.90 4.83
CA GLN A 59 15.01 3.78 5.69
C GLN A 59 14.74 2.78 6.80
N ILE A 60 15.81 2.20 7.34
CA ILE A 60 15.73 1.36 8.55
C ILE A 60 15.10 2.19 9.67
N GLY A 61 14.13 1.61 10.34
CA GLY A 61 13.36 2.28 11.40
C GLY A 61 12.02 2.83 10.93
N ASP A 62 11.80 2.95 9.63
CA ASP A 62 10.50 3.40 9.10
C ASP A 62 9.42 2.37 9.37
N ARG A 63 8.28 2.84 9.83
CA ARG A 63 7.05 2.04 9.83
C ARG A 63 6.39 2.20 8.48
N ALA A 64 6.12 1.09 7.80
CA ALA A 64 5.63 1.11 6.43
C ALA A 64 4.52 0.09 6.23
N THR A 65 3.67 0.37 5.24
CA THR A 65 2.61 -0.53 4.77
C THR A 65 2.90 -0.85 3.31
N PHE A 66 2.96 -2.15 3.01
CA PHE A 66 3.10 -2.64 1.64
C PHE A 66 1.90 -3.48 1.26
N PHE A 67 1.56 -3.47 -0.01
CA PHE A 67 0.39 -4.19 -0.53
C PHE A 67 0.85 -5.25 -1.51
N TYR A 68 0.32 -6.45 -1.35
CA TYR A 68 0.61 -7.56 -2.23
C TYR A 68 -0.67 -8.10 -2.86
N ASP A 69 -0.54 -8.69 -4.04
CA ASP A 69 -1.64 -9.33 -4.76
C ASP A 69 -1.92 -10.69 -4.11
N VAL A 70 -3.13 -10.87 -3.60
CA VAL A 70 -3.52 -12.11 -2.92
C VAL A 70 -3.55 -13.32 -3.86
N ASN A 71 -3.65 -13.08 -5.17
CA ASN A 71 -3.69 -14.14 -6.17
C ASN A 71 -2.31 -14.47 -6.75
N ALA A 72 -1.28 -13.71 -6.38
CA ALA A 72 0.08 -13.99 -6.84
C ALA A 72 0.63 -15.23 -6.15
N PRO A 73 1.42 -16.06 -6.86
CA PRO A 73 2.08 -17.20 -6.22
C PRO A 73 3.01 -16.74 -5.11
N MET A 74 2.97 -17.44 -3.99
CA MET A 74 3.89 -17.20 -2.87
C MET A 74 4.78 -18.41 -2.65
N VAL A 75 6.06 -18.17 -2.37
CA VAL A 75 7.00 -19.20 -1.97
C VAL A 75 6.76 -19.51 -0.49
N LEU A 76 6.63 -20.80 -0.16
CA LEU A 76 6.44 -21.24 1.22
C LEU A 76 7.79 -21.32 1.93
N ILE A 77 8.24 -20.19 2.45
CA ILE A 77 9.50 -20.06 3.20
C ILE A 77 9.24 -19.35 4.52
N TYR A 78 10.19 -19.45 5.43
CA TYR A 78 10.16 -18.72 6.68
C TYR A 78 11.46 -17.91 6.81
N PRO A 79 11.39 -16.63 7.16
CA PRO A 79 10.18 -15.82 7.38
C PRO A 79 9.37 -15.65 6.08
N PRO A 80 8.06 -15.37 6.17
CA PRO A 80 7.23 -15.16 4.98
C PRO A 80 7.77 -14.02 4.13
N ARG A 81 7.63 -14.14 2.83
CA ARG A 81 8.11 -13.12 1.88
C ARG A 81 6.97 -12.70 0.96
N TYR A 82 6.71 -11.41 0.92
CA TYR A 82 5.66 -10.81 0.10
C TYR A 82 6.29 -9.98 -1.01
N THR A 83 5.71 -9.99 -2.20
CA THR A 83 6.12 -9.11 -3.29
C THR A 83 5.18 -7.92 -3.34
N ALA A 84 5.69 -6.73 -3.07
CA ALA A 84 4.88 -5.53 -3.06
C ALA A 84 4.57 -5.05 -4.47
N ILE A 85 3.33 -4.64 -4.70
CA ILE A 85 2.94 -3.89 -5.89
C ILE A 85 2.88 -2.40 -5.60
N SER A 86 2.73 -2.04 -4.35
CA SER A 86 2.65 -0.66 -3.89
C SER A 86 2.99 -0.59 -2.41
N GLY A 87 3.22 0.62 -1.92
CA GLY A 87 3.49 0.82 -0.50
C GLY A 87 3.44 2.28 -0.11
N ALA A 88 3.49 2.51 1.18
CA ALA A 88 3.46 3.84 1.76
C ALA A 88 4.24 3.88 3.07
N TYR A 89 4.88 5.01 3.32
CA TYR A 89 5.40 5.32 4.64
C TYR A 89 4.20 5.65 5.54
N THR A 90 4.05 4.87 6.60
CA THR A 90 2.93 5.00 7.53
C THR A 90 3.47 5.11 8.96
N PRO A 91 3.94 6.29 9.38
CA PRO A 91 4.36 6.47 10.77
C PRO A 91 3.18 6.22 11.72
N HIS A 92 3.47 6.00 12.99
CA HIS A 92 2.42 5.74 13.98
C HIS A 92 1.31 6.79 13.90
N GLY A 93 0.06 6.32 13.89
CA GLY A 93 -1.11 7.17 13.73
C GLY A 93 -1.55 7.37 12.29
N THR A 94 -0.79 6.86 11.32
CA THR A 94 -1.14 6.91 9.90
C THR A 94 -1.42 5.50 9.40
N SER A 95 -2.43 5.37 8.55
CA SER A 95 -2.80 4.13 7.89
C SER A 95 -2.88 4.32 6.40
N ALA A 96 -2.76 3.24 5.66
CA ALA A 96 -2.95 3.24 4.21
C ALA A 96 -3.76 2.03 3.79
N VAL A 97 -4.52 2.19 2.72
CA VAL A 97 -5.31 1.12 2.11
C VAL A 97 -5.21 1.22 0.59
N LEU A 98 -5.18 0.07 -0.06
CA LEU A 98 -5.24 -0.03 -1.52
C LEU A 98 -6.40 -0.95 -1.86
N ASP A 99 -7.49 -0.38 -2.38
CA ASP A 99 -8.71 -1.14 -2.66
C ASP A 99 -9.56 -0.41 -3.69
N VAL A 100 -10.51 -1.14 -4.24
CA VAL A 100 -11.54 -0.56 -5.09
C VAL A 100 -12.64 -0.02 -4.19
N PHE A 101 -12.94 1.27 -4.34
CA PHE A 101 -14.02 1.94 -3.61
C PHE A 101 -15.22 2.05 -4.52
N GLN A 102 -16.35 1.56 -4.06
CA GLN A 102 -17.59 1.47 -4.81
C GLN A 102 -18.51 2.66 -4.51
N GLY A 103 -19.81 2.52 -4.74
CA GLY A 103 -20.78 3.58 -4.46
C GLY A 103 -20.64 4.12 -3.03
N ASN A 104 -20.79 5.43 -2.88
CA ASN A 104 -20.52 6.17 -1.63
C ASN A 104 -19.08 6.07 -1.14
N LEU A 105 -18.16 5.63 -2.00
CA LEU A 105 -16.73 5.45 -1.70
C LEU A 105 -16.49 4.54 -0.50
N VAL A 106 -17.17 3.41 -0.49
CA VAL A 106 -16.98 2.34 0.49
C VAL A 106 -16.12 1.26 -0.14
N ASN A 107 -15.12 0.77 0.61
CA ASN A 107 -14.22 -0.27 0.12
C ASN A 107 -14.93 -1.62 -0.05
N SER A 108 -14.23 -2.57 -0.66
CA SER A 108 -14.82 -3.87 -1.02
C SER A 108 -15.34 -4.67 0.18
N ASP A 109 -14.72 -4.51 1.34
CA ASP A 109 -15.08 -5.24 2.57
C ASP A 109 -16.08 -4.49 3.45
N ASN A 110 -16.56 -3.34 3.02
CA ASN A 110 -17.49 -2.49 3.78
C ASN A 110 -16.95 -2.08 5.16
N THR A 111 -15.66 -1.82 5.23
CA THR A 111 -14.98 -1.46 6.48
C THR A 111 -14.55 0.00 6.53
N LEU A 112 -14.43 0.66 5.38
CA LEU A 112 -13.97 2.04 5.30
C LEU A 112 -14.72 2.82 4.23
N MET A 113 -15.20 4.00 4.60
CA MET A 113 -15.87 4.94 3.72
C MET A 113 -15.08 6.24 3.68
N LEU A 114 -14.90 6.79 2.48
CA LEU A 114 -14.13 8.02 2.29
C LEU A 114 -15.06 9.21 2.18
N ASN A 115 -14.77 10.25 2.95
CA ASN A 115 -15.38 11.58 2.84
C ASN A 115 -14.34 12.53 2.27
N ILE A 116 -14.38 12.74 0.96
CA ILE A 116 -13.40 13.59 0.27
C ILE A 116 -13.71 15.05 0.56
N ALA A 117 -12.75 15.76 1.15
CA ALA A 117 -12.86 17.20 1.38
C ALA A 117 -12.44 17.98 0.15
N TRP A 118 -12.85 19.25 0.07
CA TRP A 118 -12.48 20.11 -1.05
C TRP A 118 -10.96 20.26 -1.22
N ASN A 119 -10.19 20.13 -0.13
CA ASN A 119 -8.74 20.27 -0.12
C ASN A 119 -8.01 18.93 -0.05
N THR A 120 -8.71 17.80 -0.13
CA THR A 120 -8.05 16.49 -0.19
C THR A 120 -7.30 16.37 -1.52
N PRO A 121 -5.97 16.16 -1.50
CA PRO A 121 -5.24 15.93 -2.75
C PRO A 121 -5.69 14.61 -3.39
N VAL A 122 -6.09 14.66 -4.64
CA VAL A 122 -6.45 13.48 -5.44
C VAL A 122 -5.66 13.54 -6.72
N THR A 123 -4.77 12.58 -6.92
CA THR A 123 -3.83 12.58 -8.04
C THR A 123 -3.80 11.23 -8.74
N LEU A 124 -3.29 11.25 -9.97
CA LEU A 124 -2.87 10.06 -10.69
C LEU A 124 -1.50 9.60 -10.18
N LEU A 125 -1.05 8.43 -10.63
CA LEU A 125 0.28 7.90 -10.28
C LEU A 125 1.41 8.84 -10.65
N ASN A 126 1.25 9.61 -11.72
CA ASN A 126 2.25 10.55 -12.19
C ASN A 126 2.18 11.92 -11.51
N GLY A 127 1.35 12.07 -10.48
CA GLY A 127 1.23 13.30 -9.72
C GLY A 127 0.27 14.33 -10.30
N GLN A 128 -0.34 14.08 -11.46
CA GLN A 128 -1.28 15.01 -12.06
C GLN A 128 -2.60 15.00 -11.30
N PRO A 129 -3.30 16.14 -11.19
CA PRO A 129 -4.61 16.18 -10.54
C PRO A 129 -5.60 15.26 -11.26
N TYR A 130 -6.41 14.57 -10.48
CA TYR A 130 -7.51 13.75 -11.00
C TYR A 130 -8.83 14.39 -10.60
N THR A 131 -9.67 14.66 -11.59
CA THR A 131 -10.95 15.36 -11.38
C THR A 131 -12.16 14.50 -11.73
N GLY A 132 -11.94 13.25 -12.13
CA GLY A 132 -13.02 12.33 -12.47
C GLY A 132 -13.67 11.68 -11.26
N SER A 133 -14.59 10.76 -11.50
CA SER A 133 -15.23 9.99 -10.43
C SER A 133 -14.24 9.02 -9.80
N LEU A 134 -14.29 8.92 -8.48
CA LEU A 134 -13.50 7.96 -7.72
C LEU A 134 -14.22 6.61 -7.56
N GLU A 135 -15.50 6.54 -7.89
CA GLU A 135 -16.27 5.31 -7.75
C GLU A 135 -15.77 4.23 -8.71
N ASN A 136 -15.64 3.02 -8.20
CA ASN A 136 -15.20 1.85 -8.94
C ASN A 136 -13.76 1.96 -9.44
N LYS A 137 -12.95 2.79 -8.82
CA LYS A 137 -11.52 2.92 -9.09
C LYS A 137 -10.71 2.28 -8.01
N LEU A 138 -9.53 1.76 -8.39
CA LEU A 138 -8.54 1.32 -7.43
C LEU A 138 -7.85 2.56 -6.88
N LEU A 139 -7.91 2.73 -5.56
CA LEU A 139 -7.39 3.90 -4.87
C LEU A 139 -6.36 3.50 -3.82
N LEU A 140 -5.24 4.20 -3.79
CA LEU A 140 -4.30 4.18 -2.67
C LEU A 140 -4.62 5.37 -1.79
N VAL A 141 -5.02 5.10 -0.56
CA VAL A 141 -5.54 6.13 0.36
C VAL A 141 -4.71 6.16 1.62
N SER A 142 -4.26 7.34 2.01
CA SER A 142 -3.59 7.58 3.28
C SER A 142 -4.54 8.34 4.19
N TYR A 143 -4.67 7.88 5.43
CA TYR A 143 -5.57 8.47 6.41
C TYR A 143 -5.05 8.28 7.83
N SER A 144 -5.54 9.06 8.77
CA SER A 144 -5.11 8.97 10.17
C SER A 144 -6.27 8.78 11.13
N MET A 145 -7.40 9.42 10.90
CA MET A 145 -8.54 9.39 11.83
C MET A 145 -9.75 8.75 11.20
N THR A 146 -10.43 7.90 11.97
CA THR A 146 -11.68 7.28 11.56
C THR A 146 -12.72 7.43 12.63
N THR A 147 -13.99 7.40 12.21
CA THR A 147 -15.10 7.22 13.14
C THR A 147 -15.14 5.77 13.61
N ARG A 148 -15.93 5.50 14.65
CA ARG A 148 -16.14 4.14 15.19
C ARG A 148 -17.38 3.46 14.63
N SER A 149 -17.90 3.95 13.52
CA SER A 149 -19.06 3.37 12.84
C SER A 149 -18.67 2.16 11.99
N ILE A 150 -19.68 1.48 11.43
CA ILE A 150 -19.51 0.40 10.46
C ILE A 150 -20.31 0.77 9.20
N PRO A 151 -19.66 1.11 8.07
CA PRO A 151 -18.20 1.23 7.91
C PRO A 151 -17.64 2.43 8.70
N ALA A 152 -16.40 2.32 9.11
CA ALA A 152 -15.66 3.46 9.63
C ALA A 152 -15.56 4.53 8.54
N GLN A 153 -15.57 5.81 8.92
CA GLN A 153 -15.49 6.92 7.97
C GLN A 153 -14.24 7.74 8.23
N THR A 154 -13.61 8.16 7.16
CA THR A 154 -12.43 9.01 7.25
C THR A 154 -12.44 10.10 6.17
N THR A 155 -11.86 11.25 6.50
CA THR A 155 -11.46 12.23 5.50
C THR A 155 -9.99 11.96 5.20
N PRO A 156 -9.65 11.42 4.02
CA PRO A 156 -8.27 11.00 3.76
C PRO A 156 -7.33 12.19 3.68
N GLU A 157 -6.08 11.94 4.03
CA GLU A 157 -5.01 12.91 3.84
C GLU A 157 -4.62 13.04 2.38
N GLN A 158 -4.71 11.94 1.63
CA GLN A 158 -4.29 11.87 0.23
C GLN A 158 -4.91 10.67 -0.45
N VAL A 159 -5.26 10.82 -1.72
CA VAL A 159 -5.78 9.75 -2.57
C VAL A 159 -5.00 9.73 -3.87
N VAL A 160 -4.53 8.54 -4.26
CA VAL A 160 -3.91 8.31 -5.56
C VAL A 160 -4.74 7.31 -6.34
N VAL A 161 -5.06 7.66 -7.58
CA VAL A 161 -5.96 6.89 -8.43
C VAL A 161 -5.16 6.02 -9.38
N PHE A 162 -5.41 4.72 -9.34
CA PHE A 162 -4.88 3.75 -10.30
C PHE A 162 -5.94 3.57 -11.39
N CYS A 163 -5.71 4.18 -12.54
CA CYS A 163 -6.71 4.20 -13.61
C CYS A 163 -6.73 2.93 -14.45
N GLN A 164 -5.76 2.05 -14.28
CA GLN A 164 -5.67 0.82 -15.06
C GLN A 164 -6.51 -0.27 -14.42
N ASN A 165 -7.17 -1.04 -15.26
CA ASN A 165 -7.77 -2.31 -14.83
C ASN A 165 -6.63 -3.28 -14.55
N MET A 166 -6.48 -3.57 -13.33
CA MET A 166 -5.44 -4.49 -12.87
C MET A 166 -6.00 -5.90 -12.77
#